data_f77cca2cdb4967bb013030d25d7b0eea
#
_entry.id   f77cca2cdb4967bb013030d25d7b0eea
#
_cell.length_a   1.000
_cell.length_b   1.000
_cell.length_c   1.000
_cell.angle_alpha   90.00
_cell.angle_beta   90.00
_cell.angle_gamma   90.00
#
_symmetry.space_group_name_H-M   'P 1'
#
loop_
_entity.id
_entity.type
_entity.pdbx_description
1 polymer ?
#
loop_
_entity_poly.entity_id
_entity_poly.type
_entity_poly.pdbx_seq_one_letter_code
_entity_poly.pdbx_strand_id
1 'polypeptide(L)'
;MSFSIGPNFNTGGSEHIEYFGSRADIATQFDWRIAVGFARHWNAYLDIGLSFFKIQTDDVWSNIAQTIGDKLFPGLSRIKPSASIGIGYMEEIGRWQLMPRVGIGRMSAGGSEKTQTIEDTTYKLEISRSSTYFNPGISAGYRTSNLCSIILDVSYRCPLQSCNTTYTVTEPDLPSVTETVKSRSWSNDLSVSVGIQLHMGLGKKR
;
A
#
# COMPACT_ATOMS: atom_id res chain seq x y z
N MET A 1 -1.22 1.15 20.19
CA MET A 1 -0.30 0.99 19.03
C MET A 1 -0.42 -0.42 18.52
N SER A 2 -0.53 -0.63 17.22
CA SER A 2 -0.62 -1.98 16.64
C SER A 2 0.36 -2.17 15.50
N PHE A 3 0.79 -3.43 15.34
CA PHE A 3 1.57 -3.92 14.21
C PHE A 3 0.85 -5.10 13.61
N SER A 4 0.68 -5.12 12.31
CA SER A 4 0.05 -6.22 11.61
C SER A 4 0.75 -6.55 10.30
N ILE A 5 0.61 -7.81 9.89
CA ILE A 5 1.15 -8.34 8.65
C ILE A 5 0.09 -9.22 7.99
N GLY A 6 -0.02 -9.16 6.69
CA GLY A 6 -0.94 -10.02 5.94
C GLY A 6 -0.89 -9.80 4.44
N PRO A 7 -1.67 -10.59 3.70
CA PRO A 7 -1.83 -10.40 2.28
C PRO A 7 -2.61 -9.13 1.96
N ASN A 8 -2.24 -8.53 0.86
CA ASN A 8 -2.93 -7.43 0.22
C ASN A 8 -3.29 -7.85 -1.21
N PHE A 9 -4.58 -7.86 -1.51
CA PHE A 9 -5.15 -8.31 -2.77
C PHE A 9 -5.54 -7.12 -3.63
N ASN A 10 -5.13 -7.16 -4.87
CA ASN A 10 -5.63 -6.24 -5.88
C ASN A 10 -7.05 -6.68 -6.29
N THR A 11 -8.07 -5.86 -6.03
CA THR A 11 -9.47 -6.21 -6.25
C THR A 11 -10.10 -5.58 -7.49
N GLY A 12 -9.29 -5.01 -8.39
CA GLY A 12 -9.77 -4.51 -9.66
C GLY A 12 -9.47 -3.04 -9.91
N GLY A 13 -9.67 -2.61 -11.16
CA GLY A 13 -9.36 -1.28 -11.66
C GLY A 13 -7.99 -1.16 -12.32
N SER A 14 -7.20 -2.21 -12.33
CA SER A 14 -6.00 -2.27 -13.15
C SER A 14 -6.39 -2.61 -14.58
N GLU A 15 -6.57 -1.61 -15.42
CA GLU A 15 -6.15 -1.81 -16.80
C GLU A 15 -4.67 -2.16 -16.72
N HIS A 16 -4.33 -3.31 -17.25
CA HIS A 16 -3.00 -3.89 -17.19
C HIS A 16 -1.94 -2.83 -17.44
N ILE A 17 -1.04 -2.67 -16.48
CA ILE A 17 0.27 -2.11 -16.80
C ILE A 17 1.04 -3.25 -17.50
N GLU A 18 0.61 -3.60 -18.70
CA GLU A 18 1.25 -4.62 -19.55
C GLU A 18 2.71 -4.28 -19.86
N TYR A 19 3.07 -3.01 -19.71
CA TYR A 19 4.42 -2.53 -19.99
C TYR A 19 5.51 -3.10 -19.07
N PHE A 20 5.15 -3.67 -17.93
CA PHE A 20 6.13 -4.24 -17.01
C PHE A 20 6.02 -5.76 -16.86
N GLY A 21 5.15 -6.41 -17.63
CA GLY A 21 5.07 -7.88 -17.70
C GLY A 21 4.71 -8.56 -16.40
N SER A 22 4.11 -7.86 -15.43
CA SER A 22 3.85 -8.43 -14.13
C SER A 22 2.46 -8.09 -13.61
N ARG A 23 1.65 -9.11 -13.39
CA ARG A 23 0.46 -9.04 -12.53
C ARG A 23 0.91 -9.18 -11.09
N ALA A 24 0.89 -8.11 -10.32
CA ALA A 24 0.99 -8.21 -8.87
C ALA A 24 -0.41 -8.36 -8.29
N ASP A 25 -0.96 -9.55 -8.33
CA ASP A 25 -2.29 -9.82 -7.79
C ASP A 25 -2.29 -9.88 -6.26
N ILE A 26 -1.16 -10.22 -5.66
CA ILE A 26 -1.00 -10.37 -4.21
C ILE A 26 0.31 -9.71 -3.76
N ALA A 27 0.21 -8.88 -2.73
CA ALA A 27 1.35 -8.30 -2.03
C ALA A 27 1.37 -8.75 -0.57
N THR A 28 2.53 -8.70 0.07
CA THR A 28 2.61 -8.78 1.53
C THR A 28 2.63 -7.37 2.09
N GLN A 29 1.74 -7.09 3.03
CA GLN A 29 1.60 -5.80 3.66
C GLN A 29 2.00 -5.86 5.12
N PHE A 30 2.72 -4.82 5.56
CA PHE A 30 3.02 -4.51 6.94
C PHE A 30 2.35 -3.18 7.28
N ASP A 31 1.59 -3.15 8.36
CA ASP A 31 0.95 -1.94 8.84
C ASP A 31 1.38 -1.65 10.28
N TRP A 32 1.67 -0.40 10.52
CA TRP A 32 1.92 0.16 11.83
C TRP A 32 0.91 1.26 12.10
N ARG A 33 0.08 1.09 13.14
CA ARG A 33 -0.93 2.04 13.51
C ARG A 33 -0.74 2.57 14.92
N ILE A 34 -0.84 3.88 15.05
CA ILE A 34 -0.94 4.58 16.32
C ILE A 34 -2.35 5.13 16.42
N ALA A 35 -3.08 4.77 17.48
CA ALA A 35 -4.41 5.30 17.72
C ALA A 35 -4.43 5.98 19.09
N VAL A 36 -5.06 7.14 19.15
CA VAL A 36 -5.21 7.94 20.37
C VAL A 36 -6.69 8.21 20.60
N GLY A 37 -7.20 7.78 21.75
CA GLY A 37 -8.59 8.05 22.17
C GLY A 37 -8.75 9.53 22.52
N PHE A 38 -9.75 10.18 21.95
CA PHE A 38 -10.11 11.56 22.25
C PHE A 38 -11.52 11.70 22.83
N ALA A 39 -12.36 10.66 22.72
CA ALA A 39 -13.65 10.55 23.37
C ALA A 39 -13.90 9.10 23.80
N ARG A 40 -15.00 8.81 24.50
CA ARG A 40 -15.28 7.52 25.14
C ARG A 40 -15.04 6.30 24.24
N HIS A 41 -15.47 6.37 22.97
CA HIS A 41 -15.35 5.30 21.99
C HIS A 41 -14.60 5.73 20.72
N TRP A 42 -14.22 7.00 20.61
CA TRP A 42 -13.63 7.55 19.42
C TRP A 42 -12.12 7.67 19.53
N ASN A 43 -11.45 7.26 18.47
CA ASN A 43 -10.01 7.33 18.34
C ASN A 43 -9.63 8.04 17.05
N ALA A 44 -8.64 8.91 17.11
CA ALA A 44 -7.91 9.35 15.93
C ALA A 44 -6.75 8.38 15.70
N TYR A 45 -6.42 8.07 14.45
CA TYR A 45 -5.31 7.19 14.15
C TYR A 45 -4.42 7.72 13.03
N LEU A 46 -3.16 7.33 13.10
CA LEU A 46 -2.17 7.39 12.05
C LEU A 46 -1.81 5.94 11.68
N ASP A 47 -1.88 5.61 10.40
CA ASP A 47 -1.54 4.30 9.86
C ASP A 47 -0.42 4.46 8.83
N ILE A 48 0.66 3.69 8.97
CA ILE A 48 1.79 3.66 8.05
C ILE A 48 1.90 2.24 7.54
N GLY A 49 1.80 2.06 6.23
CA GLY A 49 1.82 0.76 5.56
C GLY A 49 2.97 0.64 4.57
N LEU A 50 3.51 -0.55 4.47
CA LEU A 50 4.48 -0.94 3.46
C LEU A 50 3.95 -2.20 2.77
N SER A 51 3.68 -2.11 1.47
CA SER A 51 3.27 -3.26 0.65
C SER A 51 4.44 -3.70 -0.21
N PHE A 52 4.76 -4.99 -0.15
CA PHE A 52 5.84 -5.62 -0.91
C PHE A 52 5.21 -6.51 -1.99
N PHE A 53 5.44 -6.16 -3.24
CA PHE A 53 4.93 -6.90 -4.38
C PHE A 53 5.94 -7.92 -4.85
N LYS A 54 5.49 -9.15 -5.12
CA LYS A 54 6.26 -10.13 -5.84
C LYS A 54 5.93 -10.00 -7.32
N ILE A 55 6.91 -9.61 -8.12
CA ILE A 55 6.76 -9.58 -9.57
C ILE A 55 6.82 -11.03 -10.05
N GLN A 56 5.75 -11.53 -10.64
CA GLN A 56 5.79 -12.81 -11.35
C GLN A 56 6.35 -12.56 -12.74
N THR A 57 7.50 -13.13 -13.01
CA THR A 57 8.05 -13.24 -14.37
C THR A 57 7.96 -14.71 -14.78
N ASP A 58 7.55 -14.94 -16.03
CA ASP A 58 7.40 -16.31 -16.57
C ASP A 58 8.76 -17.03 -16.73
N ASP A 59 9.87 -16.32 -16.51
CA ASP A 59 11.21 -16.88 -16.63
C ASP A 59 11.76 -17.30 -15.25
N VAL A 60 12.01 -18.60 -15.10
CA VAL A 60 12.54 -19.24 -13.88
C VAL A 60 13.89 -18.63 -13.44
N TRP A 61 14.77 -18.28 -14.40
CA TRP A 61 16.09 -17.71 -14.09
C TRP A 61 15.98 -16.27 -13.59
N SER A 62 15.11 -15.48 -14.16
CA SER A 62 14.86 -14.13 -13.67
C SER A 62 14.19 -14.15 -12.29
N ASN A 63 13.34 -15.12 -11.99
CA ASN A 63 12.78 -15.34 -10.66
C ASN A 63 13.85 -15.69 -9.61
N ILE A 64 14.83 -16.55 -9.96
CA ILE A 64 15.94 -16.90 -9.07
C ILE A 64 16.85 -15.70 -8.83
N ALA A 65 17.26 -15.00 -9.89
CA ALA A 65 18.09 -13.80 -9.79
C ALA A 65 17.39 -12.68 -9.00
N GLN A 66 16.07 -12.53 -9.19
CA GLN A 66 15.27 -11.60 -8.42
C GLN A 66 15.16 -12.01 -6.94
N THR A 67 14.98 -13.29 -6.64
CA THR A 67 14.92 -13.79 -5.25
C THR A 67 16.22 -13.55 -4.50
N ILE A 68 17.37 -13.70 -5.17
CA ILE A 68 18.67 -13.40 -4.60
C ILE A 68 18.89 -11.89 -4.44
N GLY A 69 18.53 -11.10 -5.46
CA GLY A 69 18.60 -9.65 -5.42
C GLY A 69 17.67 -9.05 -4.35
N ASP A 70 16.48 -9.62 -4.18
CA ASP A 70 15.50 -9.17 -3.19
C ASP A 70 15.91 -9.49 -1.74
N LYS A 71 16.70 -10.52 -1.53
CA LYS A 71 17.30 -10.83 -0.21
C LYS A 71 18.44 -9.89 0.17
N LEU A 72 19.18 -9.40 -0.81
CA LEU A 72 20.35 -8.54 -0.58
C LEU A 72 19.98 -7.04 -0.63
N PHE A 73 19.10 -6.66 -1.56
CA PHE A 73 18.63 -5.30 -1.75
C PHE A 73 17.18 -5.33 -2.26
N PRO A 74 16.16 -5.26 -1.40
CA PRO A 74 14.78 -5.15 -1.84
C PRO A 74 14.66 -3.91 -2.74
N GLY A 75 14.45 -4.12 -4.02
CA GLY A 75 14.39 -3.03 -4.99
C GLY A 75 13.30 -2.05 -4.59
N LEU A 76 13.66 -0.78 -4.40
CA LEU A 76 12.74 0.30 -4.02
C LEU A 76 11.52 0.42 -4.96
N SER A 77 11.63 -0.10 -6.18
CA SER A 77 10.56 -0.17 -7.18
C SER A 77 9.43 -1.14 -6.82
N ARG A 78 9.64 -2.03 -5.85
CA ARG A 78 8.68 -3.07 -5.42
C ARG A 78 8.00 -2.76 -4.10
N ILE A 79 8.36 -1.66 -3.47
CA ILE A 79 7.80 -1.22 -2.21
C ILE A 79 6.78 -0.12 -2.50
N LYS A 80 5.55 -0.31 -2.03
CA LYS A 80 4.49 0.70 -2.07
C LYS A 80 4.26 1.21 -0.65
N PRO A 81 4.92 2.29 -0.25
CA PRO A 81 4.66 2.94 1.03
C PRO A 81 3.32 3.66 0.99
N SER A 82 2.64 3.64 2.11
CA SER A 82 1.37 4.32 2.32
C SER A 82 1.30 4.92 3.71
N ALA A 83 0.61 6.04 3.83
CA ALA A 83 0.30 6.64 5.12
C ALA A 83 -1.13 7.18 5.09
N SER A 84 -1.89 6.98 6.16
CA SER A 84 -3.23 7.52 6.32
C SER A 84 -3.49 8.01 7.72
N ILE A 85 -4.38 8.98 7.80
CA ILE A 85 -4.96 9.47 9.05
C ILE A 85 -6.46 9.26 9.01
N GLY A 86 -7.07 9.04 10.16
CA GLY A 86 -8.50 8.82 10.21
C GLY A 86 -9.06 8.76 11.61
N ILE A 87 -10.32 8.37 11.67
CA ILE A 87 -11.06 8.16 12.90
C ILE A 87 -11.58 6.73 12.96
N GLY A 88 -11.64 6.17 14.16
CA GLY A 88 -12.22 4.87 14.44
C GLY A 88 -13.13 4.94 15.65
N TYR A 89 -14.15 4.11 15.64
CA TYR A 89 -15.03 3.90 16.76
C TYR A 89 -14.69 2.55 17.40
N MET A 90 -14.33 2.55 18.68
CA MET A 90 -13.94 1.33 19.39
C MET A 90 -15.03 0.90 20.34
N GLU A 91 -15.55 -0.30 20.16
CA GLU A 91 -16.46 -0.98 21.06
C GLU A 91 -15.75 -2.13 21.77
N GLU A 92 -15.94 -2.25 23.09
CA GLU A 92 -15.36 -3.31 23.90
C GLU A 92 -16.48 -4.18 24.48
N ILE A 93 -16.47 -5.47 24.14
CA ILE A 93 -17.45 -6.47 24.61
C ILE A 93 -16.67 -7.57 25.33
N GLY A 94 -16.53 -7.45 26.63
CA GLY A 94 -15.71 -8.35 27.42
C GLY A 94 -14.24 -8.27 27.04
N ARG A 95 -13.70 -9.36 26.45
CA ARG A 95 -12.31 -9.40 25.94
C ARG A 95 -12.20 -9.06 24.47
N TRP A 96 -13.32 -8.91 23.78
CA TRP A 96 -13.35 -8.56 22.37
C TRP A 96 -13.36 -7.05 22.18
N GLN A 97 -12.68 -6.61 21.15
CA GLN A 97 -12.64 -5.22 20.71
C GLN A 97 -12.99 -5.17 19.24
N LEU A 98 -13.89 -4.29 18.86
CA LEU A 98 -14.25 -4.05 17.47
C LEU A 98 -14.02 -2.57 17.15
N MET A 99 -13.28 -2.28 16.07
CA MET A 99 -12.98 -0.92 15.69
C MET A 99 -13.20 -0.72 14.18
N PRO A 100 -14.44 -0.42 13.74
CA PRO A 100 -14.65 0.16 12.43
C PRO A 100 -13.95 1.52 12.34
N ARG A 101 -13.41 1.82 11.17
CA ARG A 101 -12.64 3.04 10.95
C ARG A 101 -12.74 3.53 9.52
N VAL A 102 -12.51 4.81 9.34
CA VAL A 102 -12.38 5.45 8.03
C VAL A 102 -11.22 6.43 8.05
N GLY A 103 -10.53 6.55 6.96
CA GLY A 103 -9.40 7.46 6.82
C GLY A 103 -9.15 7.90 5.39
N ILE A 104 -8.24 8.85 5.28
CA ILE A 104 -7.72 9.34 4.02
C ILE A 104 -6.20 9.31 4.09
N GLY A 105 -5.56 8.96 3.00
CA GLY A 105 -4.11 8.82 2.98
C GLY A 105 -3.51 9.06 1.61
N ARG A 106 -2.19 8.91 1.57
CA ARG A 106 -1.41 8.89 0.35
C ARG A 106 -0.64 7.59 0.26
N MET A 107 -0.57 7.05 -0.94
CA MET A 107 0.25 5.90 -1.26
C MET A 107 1.14 6.23 -2.46
N SER A 108 2.35 5.65 -2.45
CA SER A 108 3.30 5.75 -3.56
C SER A 108 3.24 4.48 -4.38
N ALA A 109 3.36 4.60 -5.69
CA ALA A 109 3.41 3.46 -6.61
C ALA A 109 4.81 2.86 -6.74
N GLY A 110 5.79 3.32 -5.97
CA GLY A 110 7.16 2.99 -6.29
C GLY A 110 7.46 3.46 -7.71
N GLY A 111 7.76 4.74 -7.88
CA GLY A 111 7.92 5.35 -9.19
C GLY A 111 9.04 4.69 -9.96
N SER A 112 8.76 4.28 -11.17
CA SER A 112 9.79 3.88 -12.12
C SER A 112 9.81 4.88 -13.26
N GLU A 113 10.88 5.57 -13.35
CA GLU A 113 11.33 6.20 -14.58
C GLU A 113 12.14 5.14 -15.33
N LYS A 114 11.69 4.75 -16.49
CA LYS A 114 12.44 3.83 -17.36
C LYS A 114 12.81 4.58 -18.61
N THR A 115 14.11 4.66 -18.87
CA THR A 115 14.66 5.22 -20.11
C THR A 115 15.33 4.10 -20.87
N GLN A 116 15.02 3.97 -22.14
CA GLN A 116 15.62 3.01 -23.05
C GLN A 116 15.96 3.71 -24.36
N THR A 117 17.18 3.55 -24.83
CA THR A 117 17.61 4.07 -26.14
C THR A 117 17.73 2.92 -27.13
N ILE A 118 17.08 3.03 -28.25
CA ILE A 118 17.10 2.08 -29.36
C ILE A 118 17.39 2.88 -30.64
N GLU A 119 18.47 2.56 -31.33
CA GLU A 119 18.85 3.19 -32.62
C GLU A 119 18.79 4.74 -32.58
N ASP A 120 19.48 5.35 -31.61
CA ASP A 120 19.54 6.80 -31.38
C ASP A 120 18.24 7.46 -30.93
N THR A 121 17.12 6.73 -30.84
CA THR A 121 15.85 7.21 -30.28
C THR A 121 15.75 6.86 -28.80
N THR A 122 15.50 7.87 -27.97
CA THR A 122 15.34 7.69 -26.53
C THR A 122 13.87 7.68 -26.14
N TYR A 123 13.44 6.59 -25.53
CA TYR A 123 12.10 6.39 -24.99
C TYR A 123 12.15 6.57 -23.47
N LYS A 124 11.40 7.53 -22.95
CA LYS A 124 11.26 7.75 -21.51
C LYS A 124 9.82 7.48 -21.08
N LEU A 125 9.66 6.61 -20.11
CA LEU A 125 8.38 6.30 -19.47
C LEU A 125 8.41 6.81 -18.03
N GLU A 126 7.48 7.69 -17.67
CA GLU A 126 7.34 8.23 -16.34
C GLU A 126 5.92 7.99 -15.82
N ILE A 127 5.79 7.33 -14.66
CA ILE A 127 4.52 7.05 -14.00
C ILE A 127 4.37 7.95 -12.78
N SER A 128 3.19 8.56 -12.58
CA SER A 128 2.94 9.41 -11.41
C SER A 128 3.06 8.60 -10.12
N ARG A 129 3.82 9.16 -9.16
CA ARG A 129 4.40 8.43 -8.02
C ARG A 129 3.49 8.32 -6.81
N SER A 130 2.38 9.03 -6.75
CA SER A 130 1.53 9.02 -5.55
C SER A 130 0.07 9.25 -5.86
N SER A 131 -0.80 8.57 -5.11
CA SER A 131 -2.25 8.77 -5.17
C SER A 131 -2.81 9.00 -3.77
N THR A 132 -3.81 9.87 -3.67
CA THR A 132 -4.66 9.96 -2.49
C THR A 132 -5.65 8.81 -2.50
N TYR A 133 -5.89 8.18 -1.35
CA TYR A 133 -6.85 7.08 -1.22
C TYR A 133 -7.76 7.27 -0.01
N PHE A 134 -8.97 6.74 -0.11
CA PHE A 134 -9.90 6.55 0.98
C PHE A 134 -9.69 5.15 1.58
N ASN A 135 -9.70 5.03 2.91
CA ASN A 135 -9.34 3.81 3.62
C ASN A 135 -10.38 3.43 4.66
N PRO A 136 -11.52 2.82 4.27
CA PRO A 136 -12.40 2.17 5.22
C PRO A 136 -11.78 0.86 5.70
N GLY A 137 -12.05 0.49 6.95
CA GLY A 137 -11.56 -0.75 7.52
C GLY A 137 -12.24 -1.12 8.82
N ILE A 138 -11.95 -2.33 9.28
CA ILE A 138 -12.43 -2.85 10.55
C ILE A 138 -11.34 -3.70 11.19
N SER A 139 -11.10 -3.48 12.49
CA SER A 139 -10.21 -4.32 13.28
C SER A 139 -11.03 -5.06 14.33
N ALA A 140 -10.83 -6.37 14.43
CA ALA A 140 -11.36 -7.19 15.51
C ALA A 140 -10.20 -7.66 16.39
N GLY A 141 -10.24 -7.38 17.68
CA GLY A 141 -9.18 -7.71 18.63
C GLY A 141 -9.66 -8.60 19.75
N TYR A 142 -8.80 -9.50 20.21
CA TYR A 142 -9.01 -10.28 21.41
C TYR A 142 -7.94 -9.93 22.44
N ARG A 143 -8.37 -9.41 23.60
CA ARG A 143 -7.49 -8.99 24.68
C ARG A 143 -6.90 -10.22 25.38
N THR A 144 -5.62 -10.47 25.21
CA THR A 144 -4.88 -11.55 25.86
C THR A 144 -4.38 -11.14 27.23
N SER A 145 -4.07 -9.87 27.41
CA SER A 145 -3.66 -9.27 28.69
C SER A 145 -4.12 -7.81 28.77
N ASN A 146 -3.86 -7.16 29.91
CA ASN A 146 -4.16 -5.72 30.07
C ASN A 146 -3.33 -4.83 29.12
N LEU A 147 -2.23 -5.34 28.61
CA LEU A 147 -1.30 -4.58 27.77
C LEU A 147 -1.31 -5.01 26.30
N CYS A 148 -1.93 -6.17 26.00
CA CYS A 148 -1.81 -6.76 24.68
C CYS A 148 -3.12 -7.38 24.18
N SER A 149 -3.40 -7.19 22.90
CA SER A 149 -4.46 -7.89 22.15
C SER A 149 -3.90 -8.46 20.87
N ILE A 150 -4.42 -9.60 20.43
CA ILE A 150 -4.25 -10.11 19.08
C ILE A 150 -5.33 -9.47 18.22
N ILE A 151 -4.99 -8.98 17.06
CA ILE A 151 -5.91 -8.32 16.14
C ILE A 151 -5.98 -9.02 14.79
N LEU A 152 -7.18 -9.07 14.24
CA LEU A 152 -7.45 -9.29 12.82
C LEU A 152 -7.89 -7.95 12.24
N ASP A 153 -7.25 -7.52 11.18
CA ASP A 153 -7.50 -6.24 10.54
C ASP A 153 -7.87 -6.44 9.08
N VAL A 154 -8.95 -5.81 8.65
CA VAL A 154 -9.39 -5.79 7.26
C VAL A 154 -9.51 -4.34 6.83
N SER A 155 -8.83 -3.95 5.76
CA SER A 155 -8.89 -2.61 5.22
C SER A 155 -9.00 -2.62 3.70
N TYR A 156 -9.68 -1.62 3.18
CA TYR A 156 -9.88 -1.43 1.76
C TYR A 156 -9.39 -0.06 1.34
N ARG A 157 -8.45 0.00 0.40
CA ARG A 157 -7.90 1.25 -0.10
C ARG A 157 -8.51 1.55 -1.46
N CYS A 158 -9.26 2.65 -1.52
CA CYS A 158 -9.88 3.17 -2.74
C CYS A 158 -9.08 4.37 -3.24
N PRO A 159 -8.29 4.27 -4.30
CA PRO A 159 -7.64 5.43 -4.89
C PRO A 159 -8.67 6.44 -5.38
N LEU A 160 -8.45 7.71 -5.06
CA LEU A 160 -9.33 8.82 -5.46
C LEU A 160 -8.83 9.53 -6.72
N GLN A 161 -7.60 9.28 -7.14
CA GLN A 161 -6.96 9.93 -8.28
C GLN A 161 -6.53 8.89 -9.30
N SER A 162 -6.63 9.25 -10.58
CA SER A 162 -6.03 8.48 -11.67
C SER A 162 -4.52 8.65 -11.66
N CYS A 163 -3.80 7.61 -12.08
CA CYS A 163 -2.37 7.67 -12.36
C CYS A 163 -2.16 8.29 -13.74
N ASN A 164 -1.18 9.17 -13.86
CA ASN A 164 -0.74 9.67 -15.15
C ASN A 164 0.52 8.92 -15.57
N THR A 165 0.50 8.37 -16.77
CA THR A 165 1.67 7.78 -17.42
C THR A 165 2.09 8.72 -18.53
N THR A 166 3.31 9.23 -18.45
CA THR A 166 3.87 10.14 -19.45
C THR A 166 4.90 9.40 -20.28
N TYR A 167 4.69 9.39 -21.59
CA TYR A 167 5.63 8.85 -22.59
C TYR A 167 6.33 10.02 -23.24
N THR A 168 7.65 9.99 -23.26
CA THR A 168 8.45 10.97 -24.02
C THR A 168 9.33 10.21 -25.01
N VAL A 169 9.23 10.58 -26.26
CA VAL A 169 10.10 10.07 -27.35
C VAL A 169 10.98 11.21 -27.80
N THR A 170 12.28 10.99 -27.79
CA THR A 170 13.29 11.96 -28.23
C THR A 170 14.12 11.34 -29.35
N GLU A 171 14.05 11.93 -30.52
CA GLU A 171 14.86 11.60 -31.67
C GLU A 171 16.01 12.64 -31.85
N PRO A 172 17.18 12.27 -32.43
CA PRO A 172 18.35 13.14 -32.43
C PRO A 172 18.15 14.53 -33.04
N ASP A 173 17.34 14.65 -34.07
CA ASP A 173 17.18 15.91 -34.84
C ASP A 173 15.73 16.43 -34.82
N LEU A 174 14.85 15.86 -33.98
CA LEU A 174 13.44 16.23 -33.90
C LEU A 174 13.05 16.72 -32.50
N PRO A 175 12.07 17.59 -32.42
CA PRO A 175 11.53 17.99 -31.08
C PRO A 175 10.95 16.77 -30.37
N SER A 176 11.25 16.65 -29.08
CA SER A 176 10.70 15.59 -28.23
C SER A 176 9.18 15.61 -28.23
N VAL A 177 8.57 14.46 -28.48
CA VAL A 177 7.12 14.27 -28.40
C VAL A 177 6.78 13.70 -27.04
N THR A 178 5.92 14.39 -26.29
CA THR A 178 5.45 13.94 -24.97
C THR A 178 3.95 13.74 -25.00
N GLU A 179 3.52 12.54 -24.65
CA GLU A 179 2.11 12.19 -24.49
C GLU A 179 1.83 11.75 -23.05
N THR A 180 0.75 12.27 -22.47
CA THR A 180 0.32 11.88 -21.13
C THR A 180 -1.00 11.13 -21.21
N VAL A 181 -0.96 9.85 -20.85
CA VAL A 181 -2.15 9.00 -20.77
C VAL A 181 -2.61 8.93 -19.32
N LYS A 182 -3.88 9.28 -19.09
CA LYS A 182 -4.54 9.08 -17.80
C LYS A 182 -5.00 7.64 -17.71
N SER A 183 -4.37 6.86 -16.87
CA SER A 183 -4.82 5.50 -16.59
C SER A 183 -5.44 5.42 -15.20
N ARG A 184 -6.51 4.64 -15.05
CA ARG A 184 -7.05 4.28 -13.74
C ARG A 184 -6.23 3.14 -13.09
N SER A 185 -4.94 3.16 -13.28
CA SER A 185 -4.04 2.04 -12.98
C SER A 185 -3.80 1.80 -11.49
N TRP A 186 -4.35 2.61 -10.61
CA TRP A 186 -4.37 2.31 -9.18
C TRP A 186 -5.51 1.35 -8.89
N SER A 187 -5.13 0.12 -8.64
CA SER A 187 -6.08 -0.87 -8.18
C SER A 187 -6.56 -0.56 -6.77
N ASN A 188 -7.82 -0.88 -6.53
CA ASN A 188 -8.32 -0.99 -5.18
C ASN A 188 -7.58 -2.14 -4.48
N ASP A 189 -7.12 -1.92 -3.27
CA ASP A 189 -6.39 -2.90 -2.49
C ASP A 189 -7.23 -3.36 -1.30
N LEU A 190 -7.51 -4.66 -1.21
CA LEU A 190 -8.08 -5.31 -0.02
C LEU A 190 -6.95 -5.93 0.80
N SER A 191 -6.74 -5.46 2.01
CA SER A 191 -5.77 -6.03 2.94
C SER A 191 -6.46 -6.79 4.04
N VAL A 192 -5.96 -8.00 4.33
CA VAL A 192 -6.37 -8.82 5.47
C VAL A 192 -5.12 -9.16 6.26
N SER A 193 -5.00 -8.68 7.49
CA SER A 193 -3.78 -8.82 8.28
C SER A 193 -4.05 -9.28 9.71
N VAL A 194 -3.09 -9.99 10.29
CA VAL A 194 -3.09 -10.40 11.69
C VAL A 194 -1.95 -9.69 12.39
N GLY A 195 -2.18 -9.28 13.63
CA GLY A 195 -1.18 -8.51 14.33
C GLY A 195 -1.36 -8.48 15.83
N ILE A 196 -0.56 -7.61 16.45
CA ILE A 196 -0.55 -7.38 17.88
C ILE A 196 -0.85 -5.91 18.14
N GLN A 197 -1.75 -5.65 19.06
CA GLN A 197 -2.06 -4.32 19.58
C GLN A 197 -1.55 -4.17 20.99
N LEU A 198 -0.73 -3.17 21.23
CA LEU A 198 -0.23 -2.78 22.55
C LEU A 198 -1.08 -1.64 23.10
N HIS A 199 -1.61 -1.83 24.31
CA HIS A 199 -2.39 -0.84 25.03
C HIS A 199 -1.45 -0.03 25.93
N MET A 200 -1.07 1.15 25.48
CA MET A 200 -0.33 2.09 26.32
C MET A 200 -1.34 2.89 27.13
N GLY A 201 -1.57 2.46 28.37
CA GLY A 201 -2.47 3.15 29.27
C GLY A 201 -1.91 4.49 29.71
N LEU A 202 -2.27 5.55 29.01
CA LEU A 202 -2.22 6.93 29.55
C LEU A 202 -3.47 7.23 30.39
N GLY A 203 -4.19 6.21 30.84
CA GLY A 203 -5.50 6.34 31.44
C GLY A 203 -5.54 6.05 32.94
N LYS A 204 -6.00 7.03 33.67
CA LYS A 204 -6.48 6.84 35.04
C LYS A 204 -7.37 5.59 35.13
N LYS A 205 -7.05 4.69 36.08
CA LYS A 205 -8.04 3.75 36.64
C LYS A 205 -9.29 4.55 36.95
N ARG A 206 -10.38 4.27 36.30
CA ARG A 206 -11.72 4.55 36.81
C ARG A 206 -12.24 3.35 37.53
#